data_19a0f4a9479248d411e86bc3c8952b4e
#
_entry.id   19a0f4a9479248d411e86bc3c8952b4e
#
_cell.length_a   1.000
_cell.length_b   1.000
_cell.length_c   1.000
_cell.angle_alpha   90.00
_cell.angle_beta   90.00
_cell.angle_gamma   90.00
#
_symmetry.space_group_name_H-M   'P 1'
#
loop_
_entity.id
_entity.type
_entity.pdbx_description
1 polymer ?
#
loop_
_entity_poly.entity_id
_entity_poly.type
_entity_poly.pdbx_seq_one_letter_code
_entity_poly.pdbx_strand_id
1 'polypeptide(L)'
;MIKVGILGTGFGTTHLELYSKVDGFNIVSVFGRNEEKLKEIAEKYNVSATTNINEVINNPEVDLVDICLPTELHSKWAIEGLKRGKHIFCETPISCSVEEATAVQQAAEQYGKKVFVNLFIKFSTPHQYAIELAKKAELGGLLGIRSYNKTSSRWGNLGLQKNVESFHNHMMDFVVEIAGLPSSVTASGADYDDKSIVTSALNYDGLYAVLESNSCLPNCCPFEIGFELLFENGIARFDAIYHEEFEKEEFLVTANGKPREIVELDSKDEYEEVLKHILKCLKCDVKSDLIDIDNAIKGVKLKEMILKSLL
;
A
#
# COMPACT_ATOMS: atom_id res chain seq x y z
N MET A 1 15.05 12.27 -17.57
CA MET A 1 13.91 11.34 -17.32
C MET A 1 14.46 10.10 -16.62
N ILE A 2 13.75 9.57 -15.65
CA ILE A 2 14.10 8.30 -14.98
C ILE A 2 13.67 7.14 -15.89
N LYS A 3 14.61 6.27 -16.23
CA LYS A 3 14.35 5.10 -17.06
C LYS A 3 13.88 3.91 -16.21
N VAL A 4 12.70 3.39 -16.51
CA VAL A 4 12.00 2.39 -15.70
C VAL A 4 12.01 1.02 -16.37
N GLY A 5 12.35 -0.02 -15.62
CA GLY A 5 12.14 -1.41 -15.99
C GLY A 5 11.08 -2.03 -15.09
N ILE A 6 10.01 -2.60 -15.68
CA ILE A 6 8.87 -3.15 -14.94
C ILE A 6 8.96 -4.67 -14.89
N LEU A 7 8.79 -5.24 -13.70
CA LEU A 7 8.77 -6.68 -13.46
C LEU A 7 7.34 -7.14 -13.15
N GLY A 8 6.68 -7.74 -14.11
CA GLY A 8 5.33 -8.29 -13.98
C GLY A 8 4.31 -7.56 -14.84
N THR A 9 3.37 -8.32 -15.40
CA THR A 9 2.29 -7.83 -16.27
C THR A 9 0.89 -8.08 -15.68
N GLY A 10 0.79 -8.40 -14.41
CA GLY A 10 -0.46 -8.37 -13.64
C GLY A 10 -0.83 -6.91 -13.35
N PHE A 11 -0.64 -6.49 -12.12
CA PHE A 11 -0.82 -5.10 -11.70
C PHE A 11 0.17 -4.12 -12.38
N GLY A 12 1.31 -4.62 -12.87
CA GLY A 12 2.25 -3.83 -13.68
C GLY A 12 1.67 -3.22 -14.96
N THR A 13 0.53 -3.71 -15.47
CA THR A 13 -0.18 -3.02 -16.57
C THR A 13 -0.84 -1.72 -16.11
N THR A 14 -1.32 -1.65 -14.88
CA THR A 14 -1.80 -0.42 -14.27
C THR A 14 -0.65 0.58 -14.08
N HIS A 15 0.53 0.10 -13.64
CA HIS A 15 1.72 0.96 -13.53
C HIS A 15 2.17 1.51 -14.89
N LEU A 16 2.12 0.73 -15.96
CA LEU A 16 2.38 1.22 -17.32
C LEU A 16 1.48 2.42 -17.69
N GLU A 17 0.20 2.34 -17.36
CA GLU A 17 -0.77 3.42 -17.60
C GLU A 17 -0.48 4.65 -16.71
N LEU A 18 -0.13 4.45 -15.46
CA LEU A 18 0.24 5.51 -14.53
C LEU A 18 1.51 6.24 -14.97
N TYR A 19 2.56 5.52 -15.36
CA TYR A 19 3.78 6.14 -15.88
C TYR A 19 3.53 6.98 -17.15
N SER A 20 2.53 6.62 -17.96
CA SER A 20 2.17 7.41 -19.15
C SER A 20 1.50 8.74 -18.82
N LYS A 21 0.97 8.90 -17.61
CA LYS A 21 0.31 10.13 -17.14
C LYS A 21 1.25 11.07 -16.37
N VAL A 22 2.37 10.55 -15.85
CA VAL A 22 3.29 11.32 -15.01
C VAL A 22 4.57 11.64 -15.76
N ASP A 23 4.76 12.90 -16.11
CA ASP A 23 5.97 13.36 -16.78
C ASP A 23 7.22 13.15 -15.94
N GLY A 24 8.30 12.72 -16.59
CA GLY A 24 9.61 12.56 -15.94
C GLY A 24 10.09 11.12 -15.86
N PHE A 25 9.26 10.16 -16.22
CA PHE A 25 9.61 8.75 -16.37
C PHE A 25 9.65 8.34 -17.86
N ASN A 26 10.40 7.29 -18.15
CA ASN A 26 10.44 6.64 -19.45
C ASN A 26 10.57 5.13 -19.24
N ILE A 27 9.56 4.37 -19.65
CA ILE A 27 9.59 2.92 -19.54
C ILE A 27 10.47 2.40 -20.69
N VAL A 28 11.48 1.61 -20.37
CA VAL A 28 12.42 1.08 -21.36
C VAL A 28 12.35 -0.43 -21.52
N SER A 29 11.88 -1.13 -20.49
CA SER A 29 11.82 -2.60 -20.53
C SER A 29 10.73 -3.15 -19.62
N VAL A 30 10.05 -4.23 -20.05
CA VAL A 30 9.00 -4.91 -19.30
C VAL A 30 9.22 -6.41 -19.31
N PHE A 31 9.17 -7.04 -18.14
CA PHE A 31 9.17 -8.48 -17.98
C PHE A 31 7.78 -9.02 -17.70
N GLY A 32 7.43 -10.13 -18.35
CA GLY A 32 6.20 -10.89 -18.08
C GLY A 32 6.35 -12.36 -18.49
N ARG A 33 5.38 -13.19 -18.14
CA ARG A 33 5.39 -14.63 -18.50
C ARG A 33 4.51 -14.96 -19.72
N ASN A 34 3.60 -14.07 -20.08
CA ASN A 34 2.70 -14.28 -21.22
C ASN A 34 3.22 -13.52 -22.43
N GLU A 35 3.66 -14.23 -23.45
CA GLU A 35 4.27 -13.65 -24.66
C GLU A 35 3.28 -12.81 -25.47
N GLU A 36 2.01 -13.22 -25.55
CA GLU A 36 0.98 -12.48 -26.30
C GLU A 36 0.74 -11.11 -25.64
N LYS A 37 0.56 -11.10 -24.30
CA LYS A 37 0.40 -9.87 -23.54
C LYS A 37 1.64 -8.97 -23.62
N LEU A 38 2.84 -9.55 -23.63
CA LEU A 38 4.08 -8.81 -23.81
C LEU A 38 4.17 -8.15 -25.18
N LYS A 39 3.71 -8.82 -26.22
CA LYS A 39 3.66 -8.26 -27.58
C LYS A 39 2.72 -7.06 -27.65
N GLU A 40 1.52 -7.16 -27.06
CA GLU A 40 0.57 -6.05 -26.99
C GLU A 40 1.16 -4.85 -26.22
N ILE A 41 1.84 -5.11 -25.10
CA ILE A 41 2.51 -4.07 -24.30
C ILE A 41 3.62 -3.40 -25.11
N ALA A 42 4.48 -4.18 -25.77
CA ALA A 42 5.56 -3.66 -26.60
C ALA A 42 5.06 -2.74 -27.72
N GLU A 43 3.99 -3.13 -28.40
CA GLU A 43 3.36 -2.35 -29.47
C GLU A 43 2.67 -1.08 -28.92
N LYS A 44 1.88 -1.20 -27.84
CA LYS A 44 1.11 -0.09 -27.26
C LYS A 44 2.00 1.00 -26.68
N TYR A 45 3.06 0.62 -25.97
CA TYR A 45 3.91 1.56 -25.23
C TYR A 45 5.27 1.82 -25.88
N ASN A 46 5.58 1.16 -26.99
CA ASN A 46 6.87 1.23 -27.71
C ASN A 46 8.06 0.94 -26.78
N VAL A 47 7.98 -0.18 -26.04
CA VAL A 47 8.98 -0.60 -25.05
C VAL A 47 9.55 -1.98 -25.39
N SER A 48 10.74 -2.28 -24.89
CA SER A 48 11.28 -3.65 -24.97
C SER A 48 10.49 -4.56 -24.01
N ALA A 49 10.06 -5.72 -24.48
CA ALA A 49 9.33 -6.69 -23.68
C ALA A 49 10.01 -8.07 -23.76
N THR A 50 10.11 -8.77 -22.63
CA THR A 50 10.85 -10.02 -22.51
C THR A 50 10.25 -11.00 -21.52
N THR A 51 10.45 -12.30 -21.75
CA THR A 51 10.14 -13.36 -20.79
C THR A 51 11.33 -13.70 -19.88
N ASN A 52 12.47 -13.04 -20.06
CA ASN A 52 13.67 -13.22 -19.23
C ASN A 52 13.87 -12.01 -18.30
N ILE A 53 13.54 -12.17 -17.04
CA ILE A 53 13.64 -11.12 -16.03
C ILE A 53 15.05 -10.52 -15.90
N ASN A 54 16.10 -11.30 -16.18
CA ASN A 54 17.48 -10.84 -16.13
C ASN A 54 17.81 -9.80 -17.21
N GLU A 55 17.08 -9.78 -18.31
CA GLU A 55 17.26 -8.76 -19.34
C GLU A 55 16.81 -7.38 -18.86
N VAL A 56 15.78 -7.32 -18.02
CA VAL A 56 15.35 -6.05 -17.39
C VAL A 56 16.32 -5.62 -16.30
N ILE A 57 16.65 -6.53 -15.39
CA ILE A 57 17.52 -6.25 -14.24
C ILE A 57 18.95 -5.86 -14.66
N ASN A 58 19.51 -6.52 -15.68
CA ASN A 58 20.85 -6.24 -16.17
C ASN A 58 20.90 -5.14 -17.24
N ASN A 59 19.77 -4.58 -17.67
CA ASN A 59 19.74 -3.50 -18.64
C ASN A 59 20.43 -2.25 -18.07
N PRO A 60 21.55 -1.79 -18.68
CA PRO A 60 22.29 -0.63 -18.16
C PRO A 60 21.51 0.69 -18.25
N GLU A 61 20.49 0.73 -19.11
CA GLU A 61 19.65 1.93 -19.24
C GLU A 61 18.63 2.09 -18.14
N VAL A 62 18.27 1.04 -17.38
CA VAL A 62 17.29 1.11 -16.31
C VAL A 62 17.89 1.80 -15.08
N ASP A 63 17.24 2.85 -14.61
CA ASP A 63 17.56 3.58 -13.37
C ASP A 63 16.76 3.06 -12.19
N LEU A 64 15.47 2.74 -12.42
CA LEU A 64 14.48 2.30 -11.43
C LEU A 64 13.86 0.98 -11.89
N VAL A 65 13.89 -0.02 -11.03
CA VAL A 65 13.15 -1.27 -11.23
C VAL A 65 11.85 -1.20 -10.45
N ASP A 66 10.73 -1.37 -11.15
CA ASP A 66 9.38 -1.41 -10.61
C ASP A 66 8.92 -2.87 -10.51
N ILE A 67 8.64 -3.34 -9.29
CA ILE A 67 8.37 -4.74 -8.97
C ILE A 67 6.88 -4.94 -8.70
N CYS A 68 6.17 -5.51 -9.67
CA CYS A 68 4.75 -5.88 -9.63
C CYS A 68 4.57 -7.42 -9.75
N LEU A 69 5.43 -8.14 -9.07
CA LEU A 69 5.43 -9.62 -9.00
C LEU A 69 4.58 -10.11 -7.82
N PRO A 70 4.35 -11.43 -7.68
CA PRO A 70 3.87 -11.99 -6.41
C PRO A 70 4.83 -11.68 -5.25
N THR A 71 4.26 -11.46 -4.05
CA THR A 71 4.98 -10.97 -2.86
C THR A 71 6.22 -11.81 -2.51
N GLU A 72 6.15 -13.11 -2.72
CA GLU A 72 7.23 -14.06 -2.43
C GLU A 72 8.50 -13.82 -3.27
N LEU A 73 8.37 -13.02 -4.32
CA LEU A 73 9.47 -12.67 -5.23
C LEU A 73 10.00 -11.25 -5.01
N HIS A 74 9.30 -10.41 -4.23
CA HIS A 74 9.63 -9.00 -4.07
C HIS A 74 11.03 -8.79 -3.49
N SER A 75 11.31 -9.34 -2.32
CA SER A 75 12.60 -9.19 -1.63
C SER A 75 13.77 -9.65 -2.47
N LYS A 76 13.64 -10.81 -3.14
CA LYS A 76 14.66 -11.37 -4.03
C LYS A 76 15.02 -10.39 -5.15
N TRP A 77 14.02 -9.91 -5.89
CA TRP A 77 14.27 -9.06 -7.06
C TRP A 77 14.60 -7.62 -6.68
N ALA A 78 14.15 -7.14 -5.53
CA ALA A 78 14.61 -5.88 -4.97
C ALA A 78 16.13 -5.94 -4.68
N ILE A 79 16.61 -6.96 -3.98
CA ILE A 79 18.04 -7.14 -3.69
C ILE A 79 18.86 -7.28 -4.97
N GLU A 80 18.39 -8.06 -5.96
CA GLU A 80 19.11 -8.20 -7.24
C GLU A 80 19.18 -6.88 -8.03
N GLY A 81 18.11 -6.09 -8.04
CA GLY A 81 18.11 -4.75 -8.63
C GLY A 81 19.09 -3.80 -7.93
N LEU A 82 19.10 -3.77 -6.60
CA LEU A 82 20.02 -2.97 -5.79
C LEU A 82 21.49 -3.35 -6.08
N LYS A 83 21.83 -4.64 -6.16
CA LYS A 83 23.16 -5.13 -6.54
C LYS A 83 23.61 -4.65 -7.91
N ARG A 84 22.69 -4.40 -8.84
CA ARG A 84 22.96 -3.86 -10.18
C ARG A 84 22.95 -2.33 -10.22
N GLY A 85 22.92 -1.69 -9.05
CA GLY A 85 22.94 -0.23 -8.93
C GLY A 85 21.62 0.45 -9.32
N LYS A 86 20.50 -0.25 -9.27
CA LYS A 86 19.17 0.30 -9.58
C LYS A 86 18.48 0.78 -8.31
N HIS A 87 17.68 1.84 -8.42
CA HIS A 87 16.66 2.14 -7.41
C HIS A 87 15.50 1.16 -7.54
N ILE A 88 14.73 0.97 -6.49
CA ILE A 88 13.60 0.05 -6.45
C ILE A 88 12.32 0.81 -6.14
N PHE A 89 11.28 0.54 -6.90
CA PHE A 89 9.89 0.74 -6.52
C PHE A 89 9.22 -0.63 -6.48
N CYS A 90 8.52 -0.95 -5.43
CA CYS A 90 7.96 -2.28 -5.24
C CYS A 90 6.54 -2.22 -4.72
N GLU A 91 5.67 -3.07 -5.24
CA GLU A 91 4.33 -3.28 -4.70
C GLU A 91 4.38 -3.75 -3.25
N THR A 92 3.31 -3.41 -2.52
CA THR A 92 3.15 -3.78 -1.12
C THR A 92 2.54 -5.19 -0.99
N PRO A 93 2.95 -5.95 0.04
CA PRO A 93 4.06 -5.72 0.96
C PRO A 93 5.42 -5.99 0.32
N ILE A 94 6.47 -5.33 0.77
CA ILE A 94 7.83 -5.49 0.23
C ILE A 94 8.39 -6.91 0.36
N SER A 95 7.86 -7.71 1.29
CA SER A 95 8.32 -9.07 1.59
C SER A 95 7.31 -9.89 2.38
N CYS A 96 7.55 -11.19 2.48
CA CYS A 96 6.76 -12.08 3.31
C CYS A 96 7.11 -11.96 4.81
N SER A 97 8.35 -11.60 5.16
CA SER A 97 8.83 -11.53 6.54
C SER A 97 9.64 -10.27 6.85
N VAL A 98 9.77 -9.96 8.15
CA VAL A 98 10.63 -8.86 8.63
C VAL A 98 12.09 -9.12 8.32
N GLU A 99 12.54 -10.38 8.37
CA GLU A 99 13.90 -10.76 8.02
C GLU A 99 14.23 -10.41 6.56
N GLU A 100 13.35 -10.78 5.62
CA GLU A 100 13.50 -10.45 4.20
C GLU A 100 13.46 -8.93 3.96
N ALA A 101 12.53 -8.21 4.59
CA ALA A 101 12.46 -6.76 4.47
C ALA A 101 13.73 -6.08 4.99
N THR A 102 14.29 -6.58 6.11
CA THR A 102 15.56 -6.09 6.67
C THR A 102 16.74 -6.40 5.73
N ALA A 103 16.74 -7.54 5.06
CA ALA A 103 17.75 -7.83 4.04
C ALA A 103 17.69 -6.87 2.84
N VAL A 104 16.49 -6.46 2.42
CA VAL A 104 16.32 -5.41 1.39
C VAL A 104 16.87 -4.07 1.88
N GLN A 105 16.57 -3.68 3.13
CA GLN A 105 17.08 -2.45 3.75
C GLN A 105 18.61 -2.43 3.77
N GLN A 106 19.25 -3.51 4.26
CA GLN A 106 20.70 -3.65 4.28
C GLN A 106 21.32 -3.57 2.87
N ALA A 107 20.68 -4.18 1.89
CA ALA A 107 21.13 -4.09 0.51
C ALA A 107 21.00 -2.66 -0.03
N ALA A 108 19.92 -1.95 0.28
CA ALA A 108 19.74 -0.55 -0.11
C ALA A 108 20.85 0.34 0.46
N GLU A 109 21.18 0.18 1.73
CA GLU A 109 22.29 0.88 2.39
C GLU A 109 23.64 0.51 1.76
N GLN A 110 23.92 -0.78 1.57
CA GLN A 110 25.19 -1.27 1.00
C GLN A 110 25.46 -0.73 -0.40
N TYR A 111 24.44 -0.65 -1.24
CA TYR A 111 24.58 -0.22 -2.63
C TYR A 111 24.25 1.27 -2.84
N GLY A 112 23.89 2.00 -1.78
CA GLY A 112 23.57 3.44 -1.84
C GLY A 112 22.38 3.75 -2.75
N LYS A 113 21.36 2.90 -2.76
CA LYS A 113 20.17 3.04 -3.61
C LYS A 113 18.92 3.19 -2.78
N LYS A 114 17.91 3.83 -3.35
CA LYS A 114 16.63 4.06 -2.69
C LYS A 114 15.68 2.92 -2.99
N VAL A 115 14.91 2.54 -1.97
CA VAL A 115 13.78 1.61 -2.07
C VAL A 115 12.52 2.39 -1.71
N PHE A 116 11.55 2.37 -2.60
CA PHE A 116 10.21 2.89 -2.42
C PHE A 116 9.24 1.71 -2.42
N VAL A 117 8.28 1.71 -1.51
CA VAL A 117 7.23 0.68 -1.45
C VAL A 117 5.89 1.35 -1.70
N ASN A 118 5.02 0.73 -2.47
CA ASN A 118 3.74 1.32 -2.86
C ASN A 118 2.74 1.36 -1.69
N LEU A 119 3.04 2.20 -0.68
CA LEU A 119 2.16 2.51 0.44
C LEU A 119 1.20 3.64 0.04
N PHE A 120 0.45 3.44 -1.06
CA PHE A 120 -0.36 4.49 -1.71
C PHE A 120 -1.39 5.12 -0.77
N ILE A 121 -1.88 4.38 0.23
CA ILE A 121 -2.82 4.89 1.22
C ILE A 121 -2.31 6.17 1.92
N LYS A 122 -0.99 6.35 2.01
CA LYS A 122 -0.38 7.55 2.58
C LYS A 122 -0.51 8.78 1.68
N PHE A 123 -0.95 8.61 0.43
CA PHE A 123 -1.23 9.69 -0.53
C PHE A 123 -2.73 9.88 -0.76
N SER A 124 -3.57 8.99 -0.25
CA SER A 124 -5.01 9.12 -0.28
C SER A 124 -5.45 10.35 0.51
N THR A 125 -6.18 11.26 -0.12
CA THR A 125 -6.57 12.55 0.46
C THR A 125 -7.31 12.41 1.80
N PRO A 126 -8.32 11.52 1.95
CA PRO A 126 -8.98 11.35 3.25
C PRO A 126 -8.06 10.80 4.35
N HIS A 127 -7.11 9.91 4.01
CA HIS A 127 -6.15 9.40 4.98
C HIS A 127 -5.14 10.47 5.40
N GLN A 128 -4.64 11.28 4.47
CA GLN A 128 -3.77 12.42 4.78
C GLN A 128 -4.46 13.43 5.68
N TYR A 129 -5.72 13.77 5.39
CA TYR A 129 -6.50 14.68 6.23
C TYR A 129 -6.68 14.13 7.66
N ALA A 130 -6.99 12.84 7.79
CA ALA A 130 -7.11 12.17 9.09
C ALA A 130 -5.79 12.16 9.88
N ILE A 131 -4.67 11.89 9.21
CA ILE A 131 -3.32 11.92 9.81
C ILE A 131 -2.99 13.34 10.30
N GLU A 132 -3.31 14.36 9.52
CA GLU A 132 -3.11 15.76 9.90
C GLU A 132 -3.97 16.17 11.11
N LEU A 133 -5.24 15.75 11.17
CA LEU A 133 -6.08 15.97 12.33
C LEU A 133 -5.50 15.35 13.61
N ALA A 134 -4.99 14.11 13.49
CA ALA A 134 -4.35 13.43 14.61
C ALA A 134 -3.06 14.14 15.07
N LYS A 135 -2.24 14.62 14.13
CA LYS A 135 -0.99 15.34 14.42
C LYS A 135 -1.21 16.72 15.04
N LYS A 136 -2.23 17.47 14.57
CA LYS A 136 -2.52 18.82 15.04
C LYS A 136 -3.22 18.87 16.39
N ALA A 137 -3.83 17.76 16.81
CA ALA A 137 -4.59 17.64 18.05
C ALA A 137 -5.70 18.71 18.23
N GLU A 138 -6.27 19.23 17.13
CA GLU A 138 -7.32 20.23 17.15
C GLU A 138 -8.62 19.73 17.84
N LEU A 139 -8.81 18.40 17.84
CA LEU A 139 -9.90 17.72 18.52
C LEU A 139 -9.50 17.13 19.88
N GLY A 140 -8.36 17.52 20.44
CA GLY A 140 -7.77 16.92 21.62
C GLY A 140 -6.94 15.66 21.32
N GLY A 141 -6.58 14.91 22.37
CA GLY A 141 -5.83 13.66 22.24
C GLY A 141 -6.62 12.59 21.46
N LEU A 142 -5.90 11.78 20.68
CA LEU A 142 -6.49 10.64 19.97
C LEU A 142 -6.69 9.49 20.97
N LEU A 143 -7.92 8.98 21.08
CA LEU A 143 -8.33 7.92 22.02
C LEU A 143 -8.59 6.59 21.31
N GLY A 144 -8.98 6.60 20.05
CA GLY A 144 -9.33 5.38 19.33
C GLY A 144 -9.20 5.49 17.82
N ILE A 145 -8.86 4.35 17.20
CA ILE A 145 -8.84 4.17 15.74
C ILE A 145 -9.67 2.93 15.42
N ARG A 146 -10.58 3.04 14.47
CA ARG A 146 -11.21 1.89 13.81
C ARG A 146 -10.98 2.01 12.34
N SER A 147 -10.64 0.89 11.68
CA SER A 147 -10.57 0.85 10.21
C SER A 147 -11.12 -0.47 9.72
N TYR A 148 -11.76 -0.44 8.56
CA TYR A 148 -12.37 -1.63 7.98
C TYR A 148 -12.25 -1.66 6.45
N ASN A 149 -12.14 -2.89 5.93
CA ASN A 149 -12.27 -3.22 4.52
C ASN A 149 -13.25 -4.38 4.39
N LYS A 150 -14.27 -4.24 3.53
CA LYS A 150 -15.29 -5.28 3.32
C LYS A 150 -15.52 -5.51 1.84
N THR A 151 -15.49 -6.79 1.43
CA THR A 151 -15.66 -7.18 0.04
C THR A 151 -16.41 -8.50 -0.09
N SER A 152 -16.82 -8.80 -1.31
CA SER A 152 -17.30 -10.13 -1.69
C SER A 152 -16.15 -11.01 -2.21
N SER A 153 -16.45 -12.27 -2.55
CA SER A 153 -15.50 -13.21 -3.14
C SER A 153 -14.93 -12.81 -4.51
N ARG A 154 -15.39 -11.70 -5.09
CA ARG A 154 -14.87 -11.16 -6.37
C ARG A 154 -13.36 -10.87 -6.34
N TRP A 155 -12.77 -10.70 -5.17
CA TRP A 155 -11.33 -10.44 -4.99
C TRP A 155 -10.48 -11.72 -4.93
N GLY A 156 -11.09 -12.88 -5.19
CA GLY A 156 -10.43 -14.19 -5.18
C GLY A 156 -10.33 -14.79 -3.79
N ASN A 157 -9.40 -15.72 -3.61
CA ASN A 157 -9.20 -16.40 -2.34
C ASN A 157 -8.62 -15.47 -1.28
N LEU A 158 -9.41 -15.21 -0.23
CA LEU A 158 -9.08 -14.41 0.94
C LEU A 158 -9.35 -15.21 2.23
N GLY A 159 -8.90 -16.47 2.31
CA GLY A 159 -8.82 -17.22 3.55
C GLY A 159 -7.97 -16.49 4.60
N LEU A 160 -8.02 -16.90 5.87
CA LEU A 160 -7.49 -16.12 7.02
C LEU A 160 -6.12 -15.52 6.80
N GLN A 161 -5.13 -16.33 6.42
CA GLN A 161 -3.78 -15.86 6.20
C GLN A 161 -3.70 -14.85 5.04
N LYS A 162 -4.29 -15.19 3.90
CA LYS A 162 -4.26 -14.33 2.71
C LYS A 162 -5.00 -13.00 2.92
N ASN A 163 -6.06 -13.01 3.70
CA ASN A 163 -6.78 -11.81 4.10
C ASN A 163 -5.85 -10.85 4.85
N VAL A 164 -5.10 -11.33 5.86
CA VAL A 164 -4.14 -10.50 6.59
C VAL A 164 -3.02 -9.99 5.68
N GLU A 165 -2.49 -10.84 4.82
CA GLU A 165 -1.36 -10.50 3.94
C GLU A 165 -1.69 -9.49 2.86
N SER A 166 -2.93 -9.48 2.36
CA SER A 166 -3.30 -8.70 1.17
C SER A 166 -4.39 -7.66 1.44
N PHE A 167 -5.41 -8.01 2.20
CA PHE A 167 -6.60 -7.16 2.34
C PHE A 167 -6.58 -6.30 3.61
N HIS A 168 -5.98 -6.80 4.68
CA HIS A 168 -5.77 -6.07 5.93
C HIS A 168 -4.62 -5.05 5.85
N ASN A 169 -3.76 -5.17 4.84
CA ASN A 169 -2.47 -4.49 4.73
C ASN A 169 -2.59 -2.95 4.77
N HIS A 170 -3.48 -2.36 3.98
CA HIS A 170 -3.59 -0.91 3.90
C HIS A 170 -4.03 -0.25 5.20
N MET A 171 -4.89 -0.93 5.98
CA MET A 171 -5.30 -0.47 7.31
C MET A 171 -4.12 -0.48 8.28
N MET A 172 -3.23 -1.48 8.17
CA MET A 172 -2.01 -1.55 8.99
C MET A 172 -1.09 -0.37 8.72
N ASP A 173 -0.86 -0.02 7.44
CA ASP A 173 -0.02 1.12 7.05
C ASP A 173 -0.59 2.44 7.58
N PHE A 174 -1.90 2.61 7.54
CA PHE A 174 -2.58 3.80 8.06
C PHE A 174 -2.42 3.94 9.58
N VAL A 175 -2.69 2.86 10.33
CA VAL A 175 -2.58 2.90 11.79
C VAL A 175 -1.13 3.09 12.24
N VAL A 176 -0.18 2.44 11.58
CA VAL A 176 1.25 2.60 11.87
C VAL A 176 1.73 4.03 11.60
N GLU A 177 1.18 4.71 10.59
CA GLU A 177 1.52 6.12 10.32
C GLU A 177 1.04 7.06 11.43
N ILE A 178 -0.13 6.78 12.01
CA ILE A 178 -0.72 7.62 13.07
C ILE A 178 -0.12 7.29 14.45
N ALA A 179 -0.03 6.00 14.79
CA ALA A 179 0.21 5.55 16.17
C ALA A 179 1.51 4.73 16.35
N GLY A 180 2.24 4.45 15.27
CA GLY A 180 3.40 3.57 15.32
C GLY A 180 3.02 2.10 15.52
N LEU A 181 3.97 1.29 16.00
CA LEU A 181 3.72 -0.12 16.30
C LEU A 181 3.05 -0.28 17.67
N PRO A 182 2.04 -1.17 17.80
CA PRO A 182 1.41 -1.48 19.08
C PRO A 182 2.35 -2.25 19.99
N SER A 183 2.10 -2.19 21.29
CA SER A 183 2.82 -2.99 22.30
C SER A 183 2.45 -4.49 22.23
N SER A 184 1.20 -4.79 21.85
CA SER A 184 0.71 -6.14 21.60
C SER A 184 -0.50 -6.14 20.67
N VAL A 185 -0.82 -7.31 20.13
CA VAL A 185 -1.96 -7.54 19.24
C VAL A 185 -2.78 -8.72 19.77
N THR A 186 -4.10 -8.59 19.69
CA THR A 186 -5.04 -9.71 19.83
C THR A 186 -5.86 -9.80 18.55
N ALA A 187 -5.73 -10.90 17.83
CA ALA A 187 -6.46 -11.14 16.59
C ALA A 187 -7.37 -12.35 16.72
N SER A 188 -8.52 -12.30 16.06
CA SER A 188 -9.43 -13.43 15.89
C SER A 188 -10.03 -13.40 14.50
N GLY A 189 -10.46 -14.55 14.00
CA GLY A 189 -11.07 -14.64 12.69
C GLY A 189 -11.92 -15.88 12.51
N ALA A 190 -12.73 -15.87 11.47
CA ALA A 190 -13.50 -17.01 11.01
C ALA A 190 -13.12 -17.31 9.57
N ASP A 191 -12.79 -18.56 9.29
CA ASP A 191 -12.39 -19.05 7.96
C ASP A 191 -13.53 -19.82 7.28
N TYR A 192 -13.76 -19.56 6.02
CA TYR A 192 -14.78 -20.15 5.19
C TYR A 192 -14.19 -20.57 3.83
N ASP A 193 -13.11 -21.34 3.87
CA ASP A 193 -12.31 -21.82 2.73
C ASP A 193 -11.61 -20.69 1.96
N ASP A 194 -12.29 -20.04 1.03
CA ASP A 194 -11.77 -18.96 0.19
C ASP A 194 -12.13 -17.56 0.70
N LYS A 195 -12.79 -17.47 1.85
CA LYS A 195 -13.27 -16.22 2.47
C LYS A 195 -12.98 -16.22 3.95
N SER A 196 -12.84 -15.04 4.51
CA SER A 196 -12.66 -14.93 5.95
C SER A 196 -13.09 -13.57 6.49
N ILE A 197 -13.28 -13.53 7.80
CA ILE A 197 -13.39 -12.31 8.58
C ILE A 197 -12.22 -12.31 9.56
N VAL A 198 -11.49 -11.22 9.60
CA VAL A 198 -10.38 -11.02 10.55
C VAL A 198 -10.61 -9.73 11.30
N THR A 199 -10.52 -9.79 12.63
CA THR A 199 -10.52 -8.62 13.50
C THR A 199 -9.24 -8.62 14.33
N SER A 200 -8.55 -7.48 14.36
CA SER A 200 -7.32 -7.28 15.12
C SER A 200 -7.48 -6.10 16.06
N ALA A 201 -7.34 -6.35 17.38
CA ALA A 201 -7.25 -5.32 18.38
C ALA A 201 -5.76 -5.03 18.64
N LEU A 202 -5.37 -3.78 18.48
CA LEU A 202 -3.99 -3.30 18.61
C LEU A 202 -3.89 -2.51 19.93
N ASN A 203 -3.03 -2.95 20.82
CA ASN A 203 -2.89 -2.36 22.17
C ASN A 203 -1.75 -1.34 22.19
N TYR A 204 -2.09 -0.12 22.56
CA TYR A 204 -1.19 0.99 22.80
C TYR A 204 -1.38 1.50 24.24
N ASP A 205 -0.44 2.30 24.72
CA ASP A 205 -0.64 3.03 25.97
C ASP A 205 -1.53 4.26 25.71
N GLY A 206 -2.73 4.25 26.31
CA GLY A 206 -3.71 5.35 26.17
C GLY A 206 -4.46 5.43 24.84
N LEU A 207 -4.25 4.50 23.91
CA LEU A 207 -4.93 4.45 22.63
C LEU A 207 -5.48 3.05 22.35
N TYR A 208 -6.67 2.95 21.79
CA TYR A 208 -7.31 1.72 21.34
C TYR A 208 -7.44 1.71 19.81
N ALA A 209 -6.99 0.65 19.16
CA ALA A 209 -7.16 0.52 17.71
C ALA A 209 -7.74 -0.85 17.34
N VAL A 210 -8.69 -0.85 16.38
CA VAL A 210 -9.30 -2.07 15.83
C VAL A 210 -9.29 -2.01 14.33
N LEU A 211 -8.82 -3.09 13.71
CA LEU A 211 -8.88 -3.31 12.27
C LEU A 211 -9.81 -4.50 11.99
N GLU A 212 -10.69 -4.35 11.00
CA GLU A 212 -11.57 -5.42 10.52
C GLU A 212 -11.43 -5.57 9.01
N SER A 213 -11.18 -6.79 8.55
CA SER A 213 -11.30 -7.15 7.14
C SER A 213 -12.29 -8.30 6.96
N ASN A 214 -13.20 -8.14 6.01
CA ASN A 214 -14.30 -9.06 5.77
C ASN A 214 -14.46 -9.33 4.28
N SER A 215 -14.16 -10.56 3.85
CA SER A 215 -14.35 -11.01 2.47
C SER A 215 -15.59 -11.88 2.27
N CYS A 216 -16.49 -11.93 3.27
CA CYS A 216 -17.66 -12.79 3.28
C CYS A 216 -18.95 -12.11 2.78
N LEU A 217 -18.88 -10.87 2.28
CA LEU A 217 -20.06 -10.20 1.78
C LEU A 217 -20.66 -10.95 0.58
N PRO A 218 -22.00 -10.97 0.45
CA PRO A 218 -22.65 -11.43 -0.78
C PRO A 218 -22.21 -10.64 -2.00
N ASN A 219 -22.21 -11.26 -3.18
CA ASN A 219 -21.77 -10.61 -4.43
C ASN A 219 -22.60 -9.39 -4.84
N CYS A 220 -23.82 -9.24 -4.30
CA CYS A 220 -24.65 -8.06 -4.51
C CYS A 220 -24.26 -6.87 -3.60
N CYS A 221 -23.34 -7.08 -2.64
CA CYS A 221 -22.89 -6.00 -1.77
C CYS A 221 -21.72 -5.25 -2.41
N PRO A 222 -21.62 -3.94 -2.14
CA PRO A 222 -20.50 -3.12 -2.61
C PRO A 222 -19.17 -3.52 -1.93
N PHE A 223 -18.09 -3.03 -2.49
CA PHE A 223 -16.82 -2.92 -1.77
C PHE A 223 -16.89 -1.70 -0.84
N GLU A 224 -16.54 -1.89 0.43
CA GLU A 224 -16.59 -0.84 1.44
C GLU A 224 -15.24 -0.71 2.12
N ILE A 225 -14.76 0.52 2.25
CA ILE A 225 -13.61 0.86 3.09
C ILE A 225 -13.97 2.04 3.99
N GLY A 226 -13.34 2.10 5.15
CA GLY A 226 -13.54 3.25 6.01
C GLY A 226 -12.69 3.23 7.26
N PHE A 227 -12.72 4.37 7.94
CA PHE A 227 -12.09 4.51 9.25
C PHE A 227 -12.82 5.54 10.12
N GLU A 228 -12.60 5.42 11.42
CA GLU A 228 -13.05 6.35 12.44
C GLU A 228 -11.90 6.66 13.39
N LEU A 229 -11.64 7.95 13.63
CA LEU A 229 -10.72 8.44 14.63
C LEU A 229 -11.53 9.10 15.74
N LEU A 230 -11.43 8.55 16.95
CA LEU A 230 -12.05 9.09 18.16
C LEU A 230 -11.05 9.95 18.90
N PHE A 231 -11.40 11.20 19.15
CA PHE A 231 -10.62 12.16 19.92
C PHE A 231 -11.35 12.56 21.22
N GLU A 232 -10.66 13.21 22.15
CA GLU A 232 -11.27 13.71 23.40
C GLU A 232 -12.46 14.65 23.14
N ASN A 233 -12.42 15.45 22.08
CA ASN A 233 -13.41 16.49 21.78
C ASN A 233 -14.12 16.30 20.44
N GLY A 234 -14.00 15.15 19.79
CA GLY A 234 -14.66 14.92 18.52
C GLY A 234 -14.38 13.57 17.87
N ILE A 235 -14.97 13.38 16.70
CA ILE A 235 -14.81 12.18 15.87
C ILE A 235 -14.60 12.65 14.43
N ALA A 236 -13.63 12.03 13.75
CA ALA A 236 -13.46 12.10 12.31
C ALA A 236 -13.77 10.72 11.70
N ARG A 237 -14.59 10.67 10.67
CA ARG A 237 -15.02 9.42 10.03
C ARG A 237 -14.98 9.56 8.52
N PHE A 238 -14.42 8.55 7.87
CA PHE A 238 -14.45 8.37 6.42
C PHE A 238 -15.12 7.06 6.08
N ASP A 239 -16.05 7.09 5.13
CA ASP A 239 -16.69 5.92 4.54
C ASP A 239 -16.65 6.06 3.01
N ALA A 240 -16.19 5.01 2.32
CA ALA A 240 -16.23 4.90 0.88
C ALA A 240 -16.90 3.59 0.48
N ILE A 241 -17.82 3.68 -0.48
CA ILE A 241 -18.63 2.59 -0.98
C ILE A 241 -18.51 2.58 -2.51
N TYR A 242 -18.01 1.48 -3.07
CA TYR A 242 -17.79 1.30 -4.49
C TYR A 242 -18.70 0.17 -5.02
N HIS A 243 -19.65 0.54 -5.83
CA HIS A 243 -20.61 -0.36 -6.47
C HIS A 243 -20.61 -0.12 -7.99
N GLU A 244 -21.05 -1.11 -8.77
CA GLU A 244 -21.14 -0.98 -10.24
C GLU A 244 -22.06 0.17 -10.69
N GLU A 245 -23.06 0.50 -9.88
CA GLU A 245 -24.09 1.51 -10.19
C GLU A 245 -23.80 2.88 -9.55
N PHE A 246 -22.98 2.94 -8.49
CA PHE A 246 -22.68 4.18 -7.78
C PHE A 246 -21.39 4.07 -6.98
N GLU A 247 -20.77 5.22 -6.78
CA GLU A 247 -19.67 5.43 -5.85
C GLU A 247 -20.07 6.52 -4.86
N LYS A 248 -19.71 6.33 -3.60
CA LYS A 248 -19.93 7.32 -2.55
C LYS A 248 -18.72 7.39 -1.64
N GLU A 249 -18.18 8.59 -1.48
CA GLU A 249 -17.19 8.91 -0.48
C GLU A 249 -17.71 10.04 0.41
N GLU A 250 -17.53 9.89 1.71
CA GLU A 250 -17.96 10.92 2.67
C GLU A 250 -16.95 11.01 3.81
N PHE A 251 -16.44 12.22 4.07
CA PHE A 251 -15.63 12.51 5.24
C PHE A 251 -16.39 13.43 6.19
N LEU A 252 -16.55 12.98 7.42
CA LEU A 252 -17.35 13.65 8.44
C LEU A 252 -16.50 14.01 9.64
N VAL A 253 -16.64 15.25 10.11
CA VAL A 253 -16.08 15.69 11.39
C VAL A 253 -17.21 16.14 12.31
N THR A 254 -17.20 15.65 13.53
CA THR A 254 -18.10 16.09 14.60
C THR A 254 -17.25 16.51 15.78
N ALA A 255 -17.42 17.73 16.26
CA ALA A 255 -16.64 18.28 17.36
C ALA A 255 -17.55 18.92 18.41
N ASN A 256 -17.13 18.92 19.68
CA ASN A 256 -17.85 19.54 20.77
C ASN A 256 -18.14 21.01 20.49
N GLY A 257 -19.40 21.41 20.62
CA GLY A 257 -19.84 22.80 20.42
C GLY A 257 -19.88 23.28 18.97
N LYS A 258 -19.68 22.39 17.99
CA LYS A 258 -19.74 22.72 16.56
C LYS A 258 -20.82 21.87 15.84
N PRO A 259 -21.43 22.37 14.75
CA PRO A 259 -22.26 21.56 13.88
C PRO A 259 -21.44 20.41 13.29
N ARG A 260 -22.12 19.32 12.94
CA ARG A 260 -21.52 18.24 12.14
C ARG A 260 -21.12 18.79 10.77
N GLU A 261 -19.91 18.53 10.36
CA GLU A 261 -19.32 19.02 9.11
C GLU A 261 -19.07 17.85 8.15
N ILE A 262 -19.53 17.98 6.92
CA ILE A 262 -19.08 17.14 5.79
C ILE A 262 -17.90 17.88 5.19
N VAL A 263 -16.73 17.27 5.21
CA VAL A 263 -15.51 17.85 4.66
C VAL A 263 -15.40 17.46 3.19
N GLU A 264 -15.49 18.46 2.32
CA GLU A 264 -15.22 18.24 0.90
C GLU A 264 -13.71 18.13 0.70
N LEU A 265 -13.27 16.99 0.20
CA LEU A 265 -11.88 16.69 -0.07
C LEU A 265 -11.66 16.65 -1.59
N ASP A 266 -10.67 17.39 -2.08
CA ASP A 266 -10.25 17.34 -3.47
C ASP A 266 -9.41 16.06 -3.69
N SER A 267 -10.09 15.00 -4.12
CA SER A 267 -9.47 13.68 -4.33
C SER A 267 -8.48 13.72 -5.49
N LYS A 268 -7.28 13.24 -5.22
CA LYS A 268 -6.23 13.04 -6.21
C LYS A 268 -6.04 11.54 -6.43
N ASP A 269 -5.57 11.17 -7.61
CA ASP A 269 -5.13 9.80 -7.86
C ASP A 269 -3.88 9.51 -7.01
N GLU A 270 -4.03 8.70 -5.97
CA GLU A 270 -2.99 8.39 -5.01
C GLU A 270 -1.78 7.69 -5.65
N TYR A 271 -1.98 6.89 -6.68
CA TYR A 271 -0.89 6.22 -7.40
C TYR A 271 -0.07 7.23 -8.23
N GLU A 272 -0.73 8.21 -8.85
CA GLU A 272 -0.02 9.30 -9.52
C GLU A 272 0.79 10.13 -8.52
N GLU A 273 0.24 10.42 -7.34
CA GLU A 273 0.95 11.16 -6.28
C GLU A 273 2.15 10.36 -5.75
N VAL A 274 2.06 9.03 -5.63
CA VAL A 274 3.21 8.15 -5.34
C VAL A 274 4.31 8.34 -6.38
N LEU A 275 4.00 8.27 -7.67
CA LEU A 275 5.00 8.43 -8.73
C LEU A 275 5.61 9.83 -8.73
N LYS A 276 4.83 10.88 -8.53
CA LYS A 276 5.33 12.26 -8.40
C LYS A 276 6.28 12.42 -7.21
N HIS A 277 5.96 11.77 -6.08
CA HIS A 277 6.81 11.74 -4.90
C HIS A 277 8.14 11.00 -5.16
N ILE A 278 8.10 9.81 -5.78
CA ILE A 278 9.29 9.05 -6.18
C ILE A 278 10.18 9.90 -7.08
N LEU A 279 9.59 10.54 -8.09
CA LEU A 279 10.31 11.42 -9.02
C LEU A 279 11.02 12.57 -8.30
N LYS A 280 10.34 13.21 -7.34
CA LYS A 280 10.92 14.26 -6.49
C LYS A 280 12.09 13.72 -5.68
N CYS A 281 11.93 12.58 -5.01
CA CYS A 281 12.98 11.96 -4.21
C CYS A 281 14.21 11.58 -5.03
N LEU A 282 14.03 11.08 -6.25
CA LEU A 282 15.14 10.73 -7.15
C LEU A 282 15.83 11.96 -7.73
N LYS A 283 15.08 12.98 -8.15
CA LYS A 283 15.65 14.22 -8.72
C LYS A 283 16.41 15.06 -7.69
N CYS A 284 15.91 15.13 -6.46
CA CYS A 284 16.51 15.92 -5.38
C CYS A 284 17.52 15.12 -4.56
N ASP A 285 17.70 13.83 -4.87
CA ASP A 285 18.53 12.89 -4.11
C ASP A 285 18.21 12.84 -2.61
N VAL A 286 16.93 12.93 -2.24
CA VAL A 286 16.46 12.84 -0.86
C VAL A 286 15.83 11.47 -0.58
N LYS A 287 15.88 11.03 0.69
CA LYS A 287 15.16 9.85 1.16
C LYS A 287 13.65 10.18 1.23
N SER A 288 12.79 9.20 0.95
CA SER A 288 11.37 9.34 1.23
C SER A 288 11.13 9.25 2.75
N ASP A 289 10.29 10.11 3.27
CA ASP A 289 9.79 10.06 4.64
C ASP A 289 8.46 9.28 4.76
N LEU A 290 7.84 8.96 3.62
CA LEU A 290 6.50 8.32 3.57
C LEU A 290 6.55 6.84 3.15
N ILE A 291 7.28 6.52 2.08
CA ILE A 291 7.22 5.23 1.39
C ILE A 291 8.57 4.54 1.27
N ASP A 292 9.49 4.86 2.15
CA ASP A 292 10.79 4.18 2.20
C ASP A 292 10.68 2.78 2.83
N ILE A 293 11.78 2.05 2.77
CA ILE A 293 11.88 0.68 3.32
C ILE A 293 11.64 0.64 4.83
N ASP A 294 12.00 1.70 5.58
CA ASP A 294 11.82 1.75 7.03
C ASP A 294 10.34 1.78 7.42
N ASN A 295 9.54 2.52 6.65
CA ASN A 295 8.09 2.55 6.81
C ASN A 295 7.44 1.22 6.42
N ALA A 296 7.89 0.61 5.32
CA ALA A 296 7.38 -0.68 4.89
C ALA A 296 7.68 -1.81 5.90
N ILE A 297 8.86 -1.81 6.53
CA ILE A 297 9.21 -2.77 7.59
C ILE A 297 8.23 -2.71 8.76
N LYS A 298 7.75 -1.53 9.13
CA LYS A 298 6.75 -1.41 10.22
C LYS A 298 5.44 -2.12 9.87
N GLY A 299 4.95 -1.97 8.63
CA GLY A 299 3.78 -2.71 8.13
C GLY A 299 3.98 -4.22 8.17
N VAL A 300 5.15 -4.71 7.71
CA VAL A 300 5.49 -6.15 7.78
C VAL A 300 5.56 -6.65 9.22
N LYS A 301 6.12 -5.87 10.16
CA LYS A 301 6.15 -6.22 11.60
C LYS A 301 4.75 -6.35 12.17
N LEU A 302 3.87 -5.40 11.89
CA LEU A 302 2.48 -5.46 12.38
C LEU A 302 1.75 -6.66 11.77
N LYS A 303 1.95 -6.96 10.49
CA LYS A 303 1.42 -8.16 9.83
C LYS A 303 1.84 -9.45 10.56
N GLU A 304 3.13 -9.60 10.89
CA GLU A 304 3.62 -10.77 11.63
C GLU A 304 3.03 -10.86 13.04
N MET A 305 2.86 -9.73 13.75
CA MET A 305 2.21 -9.71 15.06
C MET A 305 0.75 -10.17 14.97
N ILE A 306 0.01 -9.74 13.96
CA ILE A 306 -1.38 -10.14 13.72
C ILE A 306 -1.44 -11.64 13.40
N LEU A 307 -0.65 -12.12 12.45
CA LEU A 307 -0.63 -13.54 12.06
C LEU A 307 -0.26 -14.45 13.25
N LYS A 308 0.74 -14.05 14.05
CA LYS A 308 1.13 -14.79 15.25
C LYS A 308 0.02 -14.84 16.30
N SER A 309 -0.82 -13.83 16.40
CA SER A 309 -1.95 -13.80 17.34
C SER A 309 -3.18 -14.53 16.83
N LEU A 310 -3.30 -14.70 15.51
CA LEU A 310 -4.43 -15.34 14.85
C LEU A 310 -4.30 -16.87 14.84
N LEU A 311 -3.08 -17.40 14.85
CA LEU A 311 -2.71 -18.83 14.85
C LEU A 311 -2.46 -19.35 16.27
#